data_2a666ea7d1c435ce6f09fee3fceb852d
#
_entry.id   2a666ea7d1c435ce6f09fee3fceb852d
#
_cell.length_a   1.000
_cell.length_b   1.000
_cell.length_c   1.000
_cell.angle_alpha   90.00
_cell.angle_beta   90.00
_cell.angle_gamma   90.00
#
_symmetry.space_group_name_H-M   'P 1'
#
loop_
_entity.id
_entity.type
_entity.pdbx_description
1 polymer ?
#
loop_
_entity_poly.entity_id
_entity_poly.type
_entity_poly.pdbx_seq_one_letter_code
_entity_poly.pdbx_strand_id
1 'polypeptide(L)'
;ASVTGAYLSGKIRIPVPQERSKPSAWLKVVGARENNLKNIDVEFPLGVMTCVTGVSGSGKSSLVNEILYKRLARELNRARTIPGKHEAIEGIDRLDKVINIDQSPIGRTPRSNPATYTGVFDLIRDLFASTADAKARGYKKGRFSFNVKGGRCEACSGDGILKIEMHFLPDVYVPCEVCGGKRYNRETLEVKYKGKSIYDVLD
;
A
#
# COMPACT_ATOMS: atom_id res chain seq x y z
N ALA A 1 24.57 -7.07 19.43
CA ALA A 1 23.52 -7.35 20.41
C ALA A 1 22.21 -7.62 19.68
N SER A 2 21.49 -8.69 20.02
CA SER A 2 20.22 -9.07 19.39
C SER A 2 19.06 -8.28 20.05
N VAL A 3 18.24 -7.60 19.24
CA VAL A 3 17.01 -6.95 19.70
C VAL A 3 16.03 -7.97 20.28
N THR A 4 15.86 -9.11 19.63
CA THR A 4 15.06 -10.24 20.12
C THR A 4 15.54 -10.72 21.49
N GLY A 5 16.86 -10.86 21.68
CA GLY A 5 17.45 -11.24 22.97
C GLY A 5 17.19 -10.20 24.07
N ALA A 6 17.14 -8.93 23.72
CA ALA A 6 16.82 -7.86 24.67
C ALA A 6 15.36 -7.92 25.14
N TYR A 7 14.41 -8.24 24.23
CA TYR A 7 13.00 -8.47 24.60
C TYR A 7 12.83 -9.76 25.43
N LEU A 8 13.43 -10.85 25.01
CA LEU A 8 13.33 -12.13 25.74
C LEU A 8 13.95 -12.06 27.14
N SER A 9 15.03 -11.30 27.31
CA SER A 9 15.66 -11.09 28.63
C SER A 9 14.97 -10.03 29.49
N GLY A 10 13.92 -9.37 29.00
CA GLY A 10 13.22 -8.32 29.71
C GLY A 10 13.96 -6.97 29.82
N LYS A 11 15.13 -6.82 29.15
CA LYS A 11 15.86 -5.54 29.10
C LYS A 11 15.10 -4.46 28.35
N ILE A 12 14.34 -4.86 27.34
CA ILE A 12 13.42 -4.01 26.58
C ILE A 12 12.03 -4.63 26.69
N ARG A 13 11.03 -3.80 26.98
CA ARG A 13 9.62 -4.20 27.01
C ARG A 13 8.73 -3.08 26.50
N ILE A 14 7.60 -3.42 25.92
CA ILE A 14 6.51 -2.49 25.62
C ILE A 14 5.66 -2.41 26.90
N PRO A 15 5.62 -1.27 27.60
CA PRO A 15 4.85 -1.16 28.82
C PRO A 15 3.36 -1.28 28.55
N VAL A 16 2.65 -2.01 29.40
CA VAL A 16 1.18 -2.03 29.38
C VAL A 16 0.70 -0.76 30.07
N PRO A 17 -0.11 0.09 29.43
CA PRO A 17 -0.62 1.30 30.03
C PRO A 17 -1.52 0.95 31.24
N GLN A 18 -1.37 1.67 32.32
CA GLN A 18 -2.20 1.49 33.52
C GLN A 18 -3.63 2.00 33.29
N GLU A 19 -3.75 3.10 32.55
CA GLU A 19 -5.04 3.64 32.15
C GLU A 19 -5.30 3.32 30.68
N ARG A 20 -6.50 2.88 30.36
CA ARG A 20 -6.94 2.57 28.99
C ARG A 20 -8.06 3.51 28.59
N SER A 21 -8.05 3.94 27.33
CA SER A 21 -9.15 4.72 26.75
C SER A 21 -10.46 3.94 26.84
N LYS A 22 -11.53 4.65 27.23
CA LYS A 22 -12.88 4.08 27.25
C LYS A 22 -13.54 4.27 25.90
N PRO A 23 -14.35 3.31 25.43
CA PRO A 23 -15.13 3.48 24.21
C PRO A 23 -16.07 4.68 24.31
N SER A 24 -16.17 5.46 23.24
CA SER A 24 -17.15 6.57 23.14
C SER A 24 -18.53 6.08 22.75
N ALA A 25 -18.58 4.97 22.02
CA ALA A 25 -19.80 4.36 21.50
C ALA A 25 -19.51 2.93 21.02
N TRP A 26 -20.51 2.27 20.45
CA TRP A 26 -20.43 0.91 19.96
C TRP A 26 -21.02 0.82 18.55
N LEU A 27 -20.39 -0.01 17.72
CA LEU A 27 -20.88 -0.47 16.44
C LEU A 27 -21.21 -1.95 16.60
N LYS A 28 -22.45 -2.37 16.33
CA LYS A 28 -22.88 -3.76 16.51
C LYS A 28 -23.24 -4.41 15.20
N VAL A 29 -22.61 -5.53 14.91
CA VAL A 29 -22.99 -6.43 13.82
C VAL A 29 -23.95 -7.46 14.40
N VAL A 30 -25.15 -7.56 13.84
CA VAL A 30 -26.22 -8.47 14.28
C VAL A 30 -26.40 -9.59 13.27
N GLY A 31 -26.48 -10.81 13.75
CA GLY A 31 -26.82 -11.97 12.95
C GLY A 31 -25.80 -12.32 11.86
N ALA A 32 -24.50 -12.17 12.15
CA ALA A 32 -23.42 -12.49 11.20
C ALA A 32 -23.39 -13.99 10.88
N ARG A 33 -23.63 -14.34 9.60
CA ARG A 33 -23.75 -15.75 9.13
C ARG A 33 -23.07 -16.01 7.80
N GLU A 34 -22.08 -15.18 7.42
CA GLU A 34 -21.29 -15.40 6.20
C GLU A 34 -20.26 -16.51 6.43
N ASN A 35 -20.07 -17.36 5.44
CA ASN A 35 -19.16 -18.51 5.45
C ASN A 35 -19.39 -19.42 6.69
N ASN A 36 -18.41 -19.46 7.60
CA ASN A 36 -18.43 -20.30 8.80
C ASN A 36 -18.99 -19.60 10.06
N LEU A 37 -19.49 -18.37 9.93
CA LEU A 37 -20.11 -17.66 11.06
C LEU A 37 -21.49 -18.25 11.39
N LYS A 38 -21.73 -18.45 12.68
CA LYS A 38 -22.91 -19.20 13.20
C LYS A 38 -23.98 -18.25 13.75
N ASN A 39 -24.38 -17.25 12.95
CA ASN A 39 -25.39 -16.26 13.34
C ASN A 39 -25.05 -15.57 14.65
N ILE A 40 -23.88 -14.96 14.70
CA ILE A 40 -23.35 -14.30 15.90
C ILE A 40 -23.57 -12.79 15.87
N ASP A 41 -23.75 -12.23 17.07
CA ASP A 41 -23.71 -10.79 17.30
C ASP A 41 -22.34 -10.39 17.80
N VAL A 42 -21.79 -9.30 17.28
CA VAL A 42 -20.45 -8.81 17.64
C VAL A 42 -20.46 -7.30 17.79
N GLU A 43 -19.92 -6.81 18.90
CA GLU A 43 -19.80 -5.39 19.19
C GLU A 43 -18.35 -4.92 19.00
N PHE A 44 -18.19 -3.79 18.31
CA PHE A 44 -16.92 -3.11 18.08
C PHE A 44 -16.93 -1.78 18.82
N PRO A 45 -16.03 -1.56 19.78
CA PRO A 45 -15.95 -0.29 20.50
C PRO A 45 -15.40 0.82 19.59
N LEU A 46 -16.01 2.00 19.63
CA LEU A 46 -15.59 3.18 18.89
C LEU A 46 -14.70 4.10 19.73
N GLY A 47 -13.80 4.83 19.07
CA GLY A 47 -12.87 5.75 19.71
C GLY A 47 -11.66 5.05 20.37
N VAL A 48 -11.51 3.76 20.17
CA VAL A 48 -10.40 2.95 20.71
C VAL A 48 -9.83 2.01 19.64
N MET A 49 -8.62 1.51 19.86
CA MET A 49 -8.03 0.49 19.00
C MET A 49 -8.64 -0.88 19.34
N THR A 50 -9.15 -1.56 18.33
CA THR A 50 -9.72 -2.92 18.45
C THR A 50 -8.90 -3.92 17.66
N CYS A 51 -8.47 -5.01 18.29
CA CYS A 51 -7.77 -6.11 17.65
C CYS A 51 -8.70 -7.33 17.53
N VAL A 52 -8.88 -7.83 16.30
CA VAL A 52 -9.59 -9.07 16.02
C VAL A 52 -8.59 -10.19 15.80
N THR A 53 -8.50 -11.12 16.74
CA THR A 53 -7.50 -12.20 16.74
C THR A 53 -8.17 -13.58 16.70
N GLY A 54 -7.40 -14.61 16.44
CA GLY A 54 -7.85 -16.00 16.41
C GLY A 54 -7.07 -16.84 15.40
N VAL A 55 -7.26 -18.15 15.43
CA VAL A 55 -6.61 -19.10 14.51
C VAL A 55 -7.05 -18.87 13.05
N SER A 56 -6.27 -19.40 12.10
CA SER A 56 -6.65 -19.38 10.69
C SER A 56 -7.99 -20.11 10.50
N GLY A 57 -8.86 -19.56 9.65
CA GLY A 57 -10.18 -20.15 9.40
C GLY A 57 -11.25 -19.87 10.47
N SER A 58 -10.96 -19.12 11.54
CA SER A 58 -11.95 -18.82 12.61
C SER A 58 -13.07 -17.85 12.21
N GLY A 59 -13.05 -17.29 10.99
CA GLY A 59 -14.08 -16.37 10.51
C GLY A 59 -13.75 -14.88 10.64
N LYS A 60 -12.54 -14.49 11.08
CA LYS A 60 -12.13 -13.08 11.21
C LYS A 60 -12.35 -12.28 9.93
N SER A 61 -11.87 -12.77 8.81
CA SER A 61 -12.02 -12.09 7.51
C SER A 61 -13.48 -12.08 7.04
N SER A 62 -14.26 -13.11 7.34
CA SER A 62 -15.69 -13.13 7.04
C SER A 62 -16.44 -12.06 7.82
N LEU A 63 -16.11 -11.87 9.10
CA LEU A 63 -16.74 -10.85 9.93
C LEU A 63 -16.25 -9.43 9.55
N VAL A 64 -14.93 -9.22 9.49
CA VAL A 64 -14.37 -7.88 9.33
C VAL A 64 -14.40 -7.41 7.88
N ASN A 65 -13.91 -8.23 6.94
CA ASN A 65 -13.78 -7.80 5.54
C ASN A 65 -15.07 -8.00 4.75
N GLU A 66 -15.69 -9.18 4.88
CA GLU A 66 -16.86 -9.50 4.05
C GLU A 66 -18.15 -8.84 4.57
N ILE A 67 -18.37 -8.76 5.88
CA ILE A 67 -19.55 -8.13 6.45
C ILE A 67 -19.30 -6.68 6.81
N LEU A 68 -18.49 -6.42 7.85
CA LEU A 68 -18.33 -5.10 8.44
C LEU A 68 -17.82 -4.08 7.43
N TYR A 69 -16.65 -4.31 6.85
CA TYR A 69 -16.05 -3.37 5.91
C TYR A 69 -16.94 -3.13 4.69
N LYS A 70 -17.46 -4.18 4.04
CA LYS A 70 -18.29 -4.02 2.84
C LYS A 70 -19.59 -3.28 3.12
N ARG A 71 -20.20 -3.49 4.29
CA ARG A 71 -21.40 -2.76 4.69
C ARG A 71 -21.09 -1.29 4.96
N LEU A 72 -20.03 -0.99 5.72
CA LEU A 72 -19.60 0.39 5.98
C LEU A 72 -19.19 1.11 4.69
N ALA A 73 -18.43 0.46 3.82
CA ALA A 73 -18.02 1.04 2.54
C ALA A 73 -19.23 1.39 1.65
N ARG A 74 -20.25 0.54 1.65
CA ARG A 74 -21.50 0.80 0.92
C ARG A 74 -22.25 2.00 1.47
N GLU A 75 -22.43 2.09 2.78
CA GLU A 75 -23.22 3.13 3.44
C GLU A 75 -22.48 4.49 3.47
N LEU A 76 -21.21 4.48 3.89
CA LEU A 76 -20.43 5.69 4.12
C LEU A 76 -19.70 6.20 2.87
N ASN A 77 -19.09 5.28 2.11
CA ASN A 77 -18.28 5.65 0.95
C ASN A 77 -19.03 5.47 -0.38
N ARG A 78 -20.30 5.06 -0.37
CA ARG A 78 -21.13 4.79 -1.56
C ARG A 78 -20.50 3.76 -2.51
N ALA A 79 -19.71 2.83 -1.96
CA ALA A 79 -19.06 1.79 -2.73
C ALA A 79 -20.08 0.73 -3.22
N ARG A 80 -19.88 0.22 -4.43
CA ARG A 80 -20.71 -0.84 -5.03
C ARG A 80 -20.30 -2.22 -4.53
N THR A 81 -20.22 -2.40 -3.20
CA THR A 81 -19.87 -3.67 -2.58
C THR A 81 -21.12 -4.40 -2.10
N ILE A 82 -21.09 -5.73 -2.13
CA ILE A 82 -22.17 -6.59 -1.60
C ILE A 82 -21.66 -7.13 -0.26
N PRO A 83 -22.23 -6.71 0.87
CA PRO A 83 -21.88 -7.25 2.19
C PRO A 83 -22.26 -8.72 2.31
N GLY A 84 -21.46 -9.47 3.07
CA GLY A 84 -21.79 -10.85 3.44
C GLY A 84 -23.08 -10.95 4.26
N LYS A 85 -23.59 -12.16 4.46
CA LYS A 85 -24.87 -12.43 5.12
C LYS A 85 -24.86 -12.00 6.59
N HIS A 86 -25.73 -11.06 6.94
CA HIS A 86 -25.99 -10.56 8.30
C HIS A 86 -27.42 -9.98 8.35
N GLU A 87 -27.89 -9.66 9.52
CA GLU A 87 -29.21 -9.04 9.70
C GLU A 87 -29.12 -7.52 9.66
N ALA A 88 -28.31 -6.92 10.52
CA ALA A 88 -28.16 -5.49 10.62
C ALA A 88 -26.75 -5.11 11.09
N ILE A 89 -26.38 -3.82 10.88
CA ILE A 89 -25.27 -3.18 11.58
C ILE A 89 -25.82 -1.89 12.20
N GLU A 90 -25.72 -1.82 13.52
CA GLU A 90 -26.18 -0.68 14.31
C GLU A 90 -25.02 0.27 14.64
N GLY A 91 -25.29 1.59 14.73
CA GLY A 91 -24.31 2.61 15.08
C GLY A 91 -23.47 3.14 13.91
N ILE A 92 -23.85 2.86 12.66
CA ILE A 92 -23.14 3.35 11.46
C ILE A 92 -23.19 4.89 11.38
N ASP A 93 -24.27 5.49 11.86
CA ASP A 93 -24.50 6.94 11.94
C ASP A 93 -23.45 7.71 12.76
N ARG A 94 -22.66 7.00 13.55
CA ARG A 94 -21.56 7.54 14.37
C ARG A 94 -20.21 7.57 13.64
N LEU A 95 -20.17 7.18 12.38
CA LEU A 95 -18.97 7.10 11.56
C LEU A 95 -19.11 7.98 10.31
N ASP A 96 -18.05 8.71 9.97
CA ASP A 96 -18.02 9.58 8.79
C ASP A 96 -17.59 8.82 7.53
N LYS A 97 -16.62 7.92 7.66
CA LYS A 97 -16.05 7.15 6.56
C LYS A 97 -15.39 5.88 7.04
N VAL A 98 -15.16 4.94 6.12
CA VAL A 98 -14.31 3.77 6.36
C VAL A 98 -13.12 3.78 5.40
N ILE A 99 -11.94 3.44 5.93
CA ILE A 99 -10.70 3.30 5.16
C ILE A 99 -10.22 1.86 5.35
N ASN A 100 -10.05 1.15 4.25
CA ASN A 100 -9.44 -0.17 4.25
C ASN A 100 -7.94 -0.05 3.96
N ILE A 101 -7.12 -0.59 4.84
CA ILE A 101 -5.68 -0.69 4.66
C ILE A 101 -5.34 -2.16 4.68
N ASP A 102 -4.79 -2.68 3.59
CA ASP A 102 -4.38 -4.06 3.47
C ASP A 102 -2.88 -4.16 3.11
N GLN A 103 -2.37 -5.37 3.04
CA GLN A 103 -0.98 -5.66 2.68
C GLN A 103 -0.83 -5.97 1.18
N SER A 104 -1.81 -5.65 0.37
CA SER A 104 -1.73 -5.87 -1.07
C SER A 104 -0.62 -5.01 -1.67
N PRO A 105 0.17 -5.55 -2.61
CA PRO A 105 1.17 -4.76 -3.31
C PRO A 105 0.54 -3.56 -4.03
N ILE A 106 1.24 -2.43 -4.03
CA ILE A 106 0.84 -1.25 -4.79
C ILE A 106 1.01 -1.53 -6.28
N GLY A 107 -0.01 -2.13 -6.89
CA GLY A 107 0.00 -2.57 -8.28
C GLY A 107 0.76 -3.89 -8.50
N ARG A 108 0.61 -4.43 -9.71
CA ARG A 108 1.13 -5.76 -10.10
C ARG A 108 2.25 -5.69 -11.15
N THR A 109 2.75 -4.51 -11.43
CA THR A 109 3.77 -4.30 -12.46
C THR A 109 5.05 -3.74 -11.87
N PRO A 110 6.20 -3.96 -12.50
CA PRO A 110 7.47 -3.36 -12.07
C PRO A 110 7.45 -1.84 -12.03
N ARG A 111 6.49 -1.20 -12.72
CA ARG A 111 6.32 0.27 -12.77
C ARG A 111 5.53 0.83 -11.59
N SER A 112 4.90 -0.03 -10.81
CA SER A 112 4.12 0.38 -9.64
C SER A 112 5.05 0.73 -8.49
N ASN A 113 4.92 1.95 -7.97
CA ASN A 113 5.66 2.42 -6.80
C ASN A 113 4.83 3.46 -6.04
N PRO A 114 5.14 3.72 -4.76
CA PRO A 114 4.39 4.66 -3.92
C PRO A 114 4.29 6.07 -4.51
N ALA A 115 5.38 6.58 -5.11
CA ALA A 115 5.41 7.93 -5.66
C ALA A 115 4.43 8.10 -6.85
N THR A 116 4.32 7.08 -7.70
CA THR A 116 3.36 7.06 -8.81
C THR A 116 1.93 6.91 -8.29
N TYR A 117 1.71 6.04 -7.31
CA TYR A 117 0.39 5.77 -6.75
C TYR A 117 -0.22 7.01 -6.07
N THR A 118 0.57 7.75 -5.31
CA THR A 118 0.14 8.98 -4.63
C THR A 118 0.09 10.22 -5.53
N GLY A 119 0.58 10.12 -6.77
CA GLY A 119 0.68 11.26 -7.70
C GLY A 119 1.84 12.21 -7.43
N VAL A 120 2.62 12.02 -6.34
CA VAL A 120 3.74 12.89 -6.00
C VAL A 120 4.87 12.84 -7.03
N PHE A 121 4.95 11.74 -7.78
CA PHE A 121 5.95 11.60 -8.84
C PHE A 121 5.83 12.66 -9.94
N ASP A 122 4.63 13.18 -10.17
CA ASP A 122 4.42 14.27 -11.13
C ASP A 122 5.11 15.56 -10.69
N LEU A 123 5.04 15.88 -9.40
CA LEU A 123 5.73 17.04 -8.80
C LEU A 123 7.25 16.85 -8.82
N ILE A 124 7.72 15.63 -8.55
CA ILE A 124 9.16 15.30 -8.61
C ILE A 124 9.68 15.50 -10.04
N ARG A 125 8.96 15.05 -11.07
CA ARG A 125 9.36 15.23 -12.46
C ARG A 125 9.39 16.71 -12.88
N ASP A 126 8.44 17.51 -12.41
CA ASP A 126 8.42 18.95 -12.65
C ASP A 126 9.62 19.63 -11.97
N LEU A 127 9.97 19.22 -10.75
CA LEU A 127 11.14 19.71 -10.04
C LEU A 127 12.44 19.42 -10.83
N PHE A 128 12.64 18.18 -11.28
CA PHE A 128 13.81 17.82 -12.07
C PHE A 128 13.88 18.60 -13.40
N ALA A 129 12.75 18.76 -14.08
CA ALA A 129 12.68 19.56 -15.31
C ALA A 129 12.99 21.05 -15.09
N SER A 130 12.80 21.55 -13.87
CA SER A 130 13.08 22.94 -13.52
C SER A 130 14.56 23.22 -13.18
N THR A 131 15.39 22.18 -13.01
CA THR A 131 16.82 22.31 -12.71
C THR A 131 17.57 23.03 -13.83
N ALA A 132 18.68 23.71 -13.49
CA ALA A 132 19.51 24.41 -14.47
C ALA A 132 20.04 23.46 -15.56
N ASP A 133 20.52 22.28 -15.14
CA ASP A 133 21.04 21.26 -16.05
C ASP A 133 19.97 20.76 -17.04
N ALA A 134 18.77 20.49 -16.54
CA ALA A 134 17.65 20.05 -17.38
C ALA A 134 17.25 21.12 -18.40
N LYS A 135 17.17 22.38 -17.97
CA LYS A 135 16.88 23.53 -18.84
C LYS A 135 17.95 23.74 -19.89
N ALA A 136 19.22 23.67 -19.52
CA ALA A 136 20.34 23.80 -20.44
C ALA A 136 20.34 22.72 -21.53
N ARG A 137 19.87 21.50 -21.18
CA ARG A 137 19.74 20.37 -22.12
C ARG A 137 18.38 20.33 -22.84
N GLY A 138 17.47 21.27 -22.57
CA GLY A 138 16.11 21.27 -23.15
C GLY A 138 15.21 20.12 -22.68
N TYR A 139 15.50 19.55 -21.50
CA TYR A 139 14.75 18.42 -20.96
C TYR A 139 13.44 18.89 -20.31
N LYS A 140 12.34 18.32 -20.80
CA LYS A 140 11.00 18.56 -20.27
C LYS A 140 10.59 17.47 -19.28
N LYS A 141 9.50 17.65 -18.55
CA LYS A 141 8.90 16.71 -17.60
C LYS A 141 8.85 15.25 -18.10
N GLY A 142 8.53 15.03 -19.39
CA GLY A 142 8.48 13.70 -20.00
C GLY A 142 9.81 12.95 -19.99
N ARG A 143 10.95 13.68 -20.01
CA ARG A 143 12.29 13.10 -19.93
C ARG A 143 12.52 12.32 -18.62
N PHE A 144 11.91 12.77 -17.55
CA PHE A 144 12.02 12.19 -16.21
C PHE A 144 10.94 11.14 -15.91
N SER A 145 10.24 10.66 -16.94
CA SER A 145 9.29 9.55 -16.83
C SER A 145 9.91 8.25 -17.33
N PHE A 146 9.87 7.20 -16.51
CA PHE A 146 10.28 5.86 -16.96
C PHE A 146 9.25 5.18 -17.87
N ASN A 147 8.07 5.78 -18.07
CA ASN A 147 7.04 5.26 -18.98
C ASN A 147 7.14 5.85 -20.40
N VAL A 148 7.82 6.98 -20.58
CA VAL A 148 7.88 7.71 -21.85
C VAL A 148 9.25 7.52 -22.49
N LYS A 149 9.29 7.33 -23.81
CA LYS A 149 10.52 7.26 -24.60
C LYS A 149 11.34 8.55 -24.47
N GLY A 150 12.65 8.41 -24.59
CA GLY A 150 13.60 9.52 -24.55
C GLY A 150 14.39 9.62 -23.24
N GLY A 151 13.78 9.41 -22.06
CA GLY A 151 14.48 9.44 -20.78
C GLY A 151 14.64 8.08 -20.11
N ARG A 152 13.81 7.14 -20.46
CA ARG A 152 13.85 5.77 -19.93
C ARG A 152 14.96 4.93 -20.57
N CYS A 153 15.35 3.88 -19.92
CA CYS A 153 16.16 2.83 -20.51
C CYS A 153 15.33 2.08 -21.57
N GLU A 154 15.74 2.09 -22.82
CA GLU A 154 14.98 1.42 -23.89
C GLU A 154 15.16 -0.11 -23.87
N ALA A 155 16.28 -0.65 -23.30
CA ALA A 155 16.49 -2.08 -23.20
C ALA A 155 15.43 -2.78 -22.31
N CYS A 156 15.05 -2.17 -21.19
CA CYS A 156 13.99 -2.67 -20.32
C CYS A 156 12.68 -1.86 -20.43
N SER A 157 12.60 -0.93 -21.35
CA SER A 157 11.43 -0.05 -21.53
C SER A 157 11.01 0.71 -20.25
N GLY A 158 11.97 0.95 -19.33
CA GLY A 158 11.75 1.64 -18.08
C GLY A 158 11.34 0.74 -16.90
N ASP A 159 11.30 -0.58 -17.08
CA ASP A 159 10.93 -1.52 -16.02
C ASP A 159 12.06 -1.74 -14.99
N GLY A 160 13.31 -1.49 -15.39
CA GLY A 160 14.50 -1.74 -14.56
C GLY A 160 14.87 -3.22 -14.50
N ILE A 161 13.97 -4.11 -14.89
CA ILE A 161 14.14 -5.55 -14.92
C ILE A 161 13.77 -6.10 -16.29
N LEU A 162 14.29 -7.27 -16.61
CA LEU A 162 13.92 -8.06 -17.79
C LEU A 162 13.20 -9.31 -17.33
N LYS A 163 12.06 -9.59 -17.95
CA LYS A 163 11.30 -10.82 -17.74
C LYS A 163 11.84 -11.90 -18.68
N ILE A 164 12.29 -13.01 -18.14
CA ILE A 164 12.68 -14.19 -18.87
C ILE A 164 11.53 -15.20 -18.76
N GLU A 165 10.82 -15.39 -19.86
CA GLU A 165 9.71 -16.34 -19.93
C GLU A 165 10.25 -17.77 -20.04
N MET A 166 9.78 -18.65 -19.18
CA MET A 166 10.10 -20.07 -19.19
C MET A 166 8.85 -20.89 -19.44
N HIS A 167 8.85 -21.72 -20.50
CA HIS A 167 7.66 -22.44 -20.96
C HIS A 167 7.03 -23.40 -19.91
N PHE A 168 7.81 -23.91 -18.97
CA PHE A 168 7.34 -24.89 -17.96
C PHE A 168 7.64 -24.51 -16.51
N LEU A 169 8.26 -23.35 -16.28
CA LEU A 169 8.64 -22.84 -14.96
C LEU A 169 8.09 -21.41 -14.77
N PRO A 170 7.97 -20.94 -13.52
CA PRO A 170 7.63 -19.54 -13.27
C PRO A 170 8.61 -18.59 -13.96
N ASP A 171 8.10 -17.49 -14.48
CA ASP A 171 8.91 -16.43 -15.09
C ASP A 171 9.99 -15.93 -14.13
N VAL A 172 11.19 -15.71 -14.64
CA VAL A 172 12.32 -15.17 -13.87
C VAL A 172 12.50 -13.70 -14.20
N TYR A 173 12.66 -12.87 -13.19
CA TYR A 173 12.93 -11.46 -13.33
C TYR A 173 14.37 -11.15 -12.93
N VAL A 174 15.14 -10.57 -13.87
CA VAL A 174 16.53 -10.20 -13.64
C VAL A 174 16.72 -8.68 -13.80
N PRO A 175 17.61 -8.03 -13.03
CA PRO A 175 17.93 -6.63 -13.23
C PRO A 175 18.40 -6.37 -14.67
N CYS A 176 17.98 -5.27 -15.28
CA CYS A 176 18.42 -4.88 -16.59
C CYS A 176 19.92 -4.51 -16.56
N GLU A 177 20.76 -5.23 -17.27
CA GLU A 177 22.21 -5.01 -17.31
C GLU A 177 22.58 -3.63 -17.85
N VAL A 178 21.81 -3.09 -18.84
CA VAL A 178 22.09 -1.79 -19.47
C VAL A 178 21.93 -0.63 -18.50
N CYS A 179 20.88 -0.62 -17.68
CA CYS A 179 20.65 0.46 -16.71
C CYS A 179 20.97 0.07 -15.26
N GLY A 180 21.38 -1.17 -14.99
CA GLY A 180 21.64 -1.68 -13.64
C GLY A 180 20.44 -1.55 -12.72
N GLY A 181 19.23 -1.76 -13.23
CA GLY A 181 17.98 -1.62 -12.47
C GLY A 181 17.43 -0.18 -12.38
N LYS A 182 18.17 0.83 -12.85
CA LYS A 182 17.87 2.26 -12.63
C LYS A 182 16.75 2.83 -13.49
N ARG A 183 16.19 2.09 -14.46
CA ARG A 183 15.03 2.46 -15.28
C ARG A 183 15.25 3.57 -16.32
N TYR A 184 16.26 4.41 -16.14
CA TYR A 184 16.56 5.58 -16.99
C TYR A 184 17.83 5.38 -17.78
N ASN A 185 17.97 6.14 -18.87
CA ASN A 185 19.22 6.22 -19.59
C ASN A 185 20.23 7.10 -18.85
N ARG A 186 21.51 7.00 -19.24
CA ARG A 186 22.62 7.66 -18.57
C ARG A 186 22.45 9.19 -18.52
N GLU A 187 22.06 9.81 -19.64
CA GLU A 187 21.93 11.26 -19.73
C GLU A 187 20.85 11.81 -18.78
N THR A 188 19.76 11.09 -18.58
CA THR A 188 18.71 11.47 -17.62
C THR A 188 19.22 11.38 -16.19
N LEU A 189 20.03 10.36 -15.85
CA LEU A 189 20.61 10.16 -14.54
C LEU A 189 21.72 11.17 -14.20
N GLU A 190 22.31 11.84 -15.19
CA GLU A 190 23.29 12.91 -14.98
C GLU A 190 22.67 14.17 -14.39
N VAL A 191 21.40 14.43 -14.65
CA VAL A 191 20.68 15.56 -14.03
C VAL A 191 20.47 15.29 -12.56
N LYS A 192 20.97 16.22 -11.73
CA LYS A 192 20.93 16.09 -10.27
C LYS A 192 20.13 17.24 -9.63
N TYR A 193 19.39 16.89 -8.58
CA TYR A 193 18.81 17.85 -7.65
C TYR A 193 19.36 17.55 -6.25
N LYS A 194 20.03 18.54 -5.64
CA LYS A 194 20.74 18.37 -4.36
C LYS A 194 21.65 17.13 -4.32
N GLY A 195 22.37 16.87 -5.43
CA GLY A 195 23.28 15.73 -5.57
C GLY A 195 22.62 14.39 -5.86
N LYS A 196 21.29 14.30 -5.92
CA LYS A 196 20.52 13.07 -6.18
C LYS A 196 19.97 13.06 -7.59
N SER A 197 20.02 11.91 -8.27
CA SER A 197 19.34 11.68 -9.55
C SER A 197 17.85 11.37 -9.32
N ILE A 198 17.07 11.36 -10.40
CA ILE A 198 15.67 10.96 -10.33
C ILE A 198 15.50 9.52 -9.82
N TYR A 199 16.44 8.63 -10.11
CA TYR A 199 16.45 7.27 -9.58
C TYR A 199 16.67 7.26 -8.06
N ASP A 200 17.67 7.99 -7.57
CA ASP A 200 18.00 8.07 -6.13
C ASP A 200 16.85 8.62 -5.26
N VAL A 201 15.88 9.30 -5.88
CA VAL A 201 14.69 9.82 -5.20
C VAL A 201 13.55 8.78 -5.18
N LEU A 202 13.58 7.82 -6.12
CA LEU A 202 12.58 6.76 -6.22
C LEU A 202 12.97 5.48 -5.47
N ASP A 203 14.27 5.34 -5.14
CA ASP A 203 14.84 4.24 -4.39
C ASP A 203 14.78 4.55 -2.90
#